data_696a450ced34232cef7089f544071bec
#
_entry.id   696a450ced34232cef7089f544071bec
#
_cell.length_a   1.000
_cell.length_b   1.000
_cell.length_c   1.000
_cell.angle_alpha   90.00
_cell.angle_beta   90.00
_cell.angle_gamma   90.00
#
_symmetry.space_group_name_H-M   'P 1'
#
loop_
_entity.id
_entity.type
_entity.pdbx_description
1 polymer ?
#
loop_
_entity_poly.entity_id
_entity_poly.type
_entity_poly.pdbx_seq_one_letter_code
_entity_poly.pdbx_strand_id
1 'polypeptide(L)'
;MTKQRHESAISSTIEPEQRVAATVAGYVYLIAMATSMFAEIYARAPLMVRGNAAQTAINIAANERLFRIGSVIHLLTFASDAVLAVALYVVLRPVNRNLALLAAVWRLVDCSILSVNMLNDFIVLRLVSGTDYLRVFDTKQLQALARLFYSVEASGFQIGFVFLGLGSTVFSVLWLKSRYIPRALAGWGIFASLVLAIVTLVILVFPTLGDAVGLTYMAPMFFYEVGLGLWLLIKGVRIPVVT
;
A
#
# COMPACT_ATOMS: atom_id res chain seq x y z
N MET A 1 -2.89 -51.21 6.85
CA MET A 1 -3.48 -49.90 6.44
C MET A 1 -2.58 -48.80 6.91
N THR A 2 -1.61 -48.41 6.08
CA THR A 2 -0.56 -47.41 6.39
C THR A 2 -1.10 -46.04 6.02
N LYS A 3 -1.38 -45.25 7.04
CA LYS A 3 -1.83 -43.85 6.91
C LYS A 3 -0.62 -43.04 6.42
N GLN A 4 -0.54 -42.79 5.10
CA GLN A 4 0.45 -41.87 4.53
C GLN A 4 0.20 -40.48 5.09
N ARG A 5 1.08 -40.03 5.95
CA ARG A 5 1.21 -38.63 6.34
C ARG A 5 1.75 -37.87 5.12
N HIS A 6 0.89 -37.16 4.42
CA HIS A 6 1.30 -36.06 3.54
C HIS A 6 1.67 -34.85 4.44
N GLU A 7 2.76 -34.93 5.16
CA GLU A 7 3.51 -33.74 5.55
C GLU A 7 4.21 -33.27 4.27
N SER A 8 3.70 -32.20 3.67
CA SER A 8 4.41 -31.49 2.60
C SER A 8 5.73 -30.98 3.19
N ALA A 9 6.81 -31.71 2.93
CA ALA A 9 8.15 -31.28 3.26
C ALA A 9 8.38 -29.93 2.58
N ILE A 10 8.58 -28.89 3.38
CA ILE A 10 9.09 -27.59 2.89
C ILE A 10 10.38 -27.95 2.14
N SER A 11 10.45 -27.60 0.85
CA SER A 11 11.61 -27.89 0.00
C SER A 11 12.90 -27.55 0.76
N SER A 12 13.81 -28.48 0.85
CA SER A 12 15.10 -28.31 1.54
C SER A 12 16.06 -27.35 0.84
N THR A 13 15.65 -26.78 -0.31
CA THR A 13 16.42 -25.84 -1.11
C THR A 13 15.57 -24.67 -1.59
N ILE A 14 16.13 -23.46 -1.53
CA ILE A 14 15.51 -22.28 -2.13
C ILE A 14 15.80 -22.30 -3.62
N GLU A 15 14.74 -22.35 -4.42
CA GLU A 15 14.85 -22.37 -5.88
C GLU A 15 15.37 -21.02 -6.42
N PRO A 16 16.05 -21.03 -7.57
CA PRO A 16 16.53 -19.80 -8.21
C PRO A 16 15.43 -18.75 -8.42
N GLU A 17 14.22 -19.19 -8.80
CA GLU A 17 13.05 -18.29 -8.96
C GLU A 17 12.67 -17.56 -7.68
N GLN A 18 12.72 -18.24 -6.54
CA GLN A 18 12.42 -17.62 -5.23
C GLN A 18 13.46 -16.56 -4.86
N ARG A 19 14.75 -16.78 -5.20
CA ARG A 19 15.80 -15.79 -4.95
C ARG A 19 15.62 -14.55 -5.80
N VAL A 20 15.32 -14.72 -7.10
CA VAL A 20 15.03 -13.60 -8.00
C VAL A 20 13.79 -12.84 -7.51
N ALA A 21 12.70 -13.55 -7.19
CA ALA A 21 11.48 -12.94 -6.70
C ALA A 21 11.70 -12.19 -5.36
N ALA A 22 12.51 -12.72 -4.44
CA ALA A 22 12.85 -12.04 -3.20
C ALA A 22 13.63 -10.74 -3.45
N THR A 23 14.58 -10.76 -4.40
CA THR A 23 15.34 -9.57 -4.78
C THR A 23 14.43 -8.52 -5.42
N VAL A 24 13.53 -8.93 -6.33
CA VAL A 24 12.52 -8.05 -6.94
C VAL A 24 11.63 -7.43 -5.85
N ALA A 25 11.11 -8.26 -4.92
CA ALA A 25 10.30 -7.77 -3.81
C ALA A 25 11.04 -6.73 -2.96
N GLY A 26 12.33 -6.96 -2.67
CA GLY A 26 13.16 -6.03 -1.93
C GLY A 26 13.30 -4.66 -2.61
N TYR A 27 13.59 -4.65 -3.92
CA TYR A 27 13.66 -3.41 -4.71
C TYR A 27 12.32 -2.70 -4.76
N VAL A 28 11.23 -3.43 -5.05
CA VAL A 28 9.91 -2.83 -5.18
C VAL A 28 9.46 -2.21 -3.86
N TYR A 29 9.66 -2.87 -2.71
CA TYR A 29 9.35 -2.28 -1.41
C TYR A 29 10.04 -0.93 -1.20
N LEU A 30 11.34 -0.85 -1.45
CA LEU A 30 12.09 0.39 -1.20
C LEU A 30 11.75 1.50 -2.21
N ILE A 31 11.58 1.15 -3.49
CA ILE A 31 11.22 2.11 -4.54
C ILE A 31 9.80 2.62 -4.29
N ALA A 32 8.84 1.74 -4.06
CA ALA A 32 7.45 2.10 -3.77
C ALA A 32 7.36 3.02 -2.55
N MET A 33 8.08 2.72 -1.48
CA MET A 33 8.11 3.53 -0.28
C MET A 33 8.72 4.91 -0.53
N ALA A 34 9.86 4.98 -1.23
CA ALA A 34 10.51 6.24 -1.55
C ALA A 34 9.66 7.12 -2.48
N THR A 35 9.04 6.52 -3.51
CA THR A 35 8.20 7.25 -4.46
C THR A 35 6.89 7.72 -3.85
N SER A 36 6.22 6.89 -3.03
CA SER A 36 5.03 7.31 -2.27
C SER A 36 5.30 8.46 -1.32
N MET A 37 6.40 8.37 -0.54
CA MET A 37 6.78 9.46 0.36
C MET A 37 7.10 10.74 -0.39
N PHE A 38 7.82 10.64 -1.51
CA PHE A 38 8.12 11.80 -2.34
C PHE A 38 6.82 12.44 -2.87
N ALA A 39 5.92 11.64 -3.46
CA ALA A 39 4.66 12.13 -3.98
C ALA A 39 3.82 12.82 -2.91
N GLU A 40 3.71 12.22 -1.72
CA GLU A 40 2.92 12.79 -0.63
C GLU A 40 3.58 14.05 -0.06
N ILE A 41 4.84 13.98 0.36
CA ILE A 41 5.50 15.08 1.10
C ILE A 41 5.78 16.29 0.22
N TYR A 42 6.19 16.08 -1.03
CA TYR A 42 6.63 17.18 -1.89
C TYR A 42 5.59 17.64 -2.91
N ALA A 43 4.76 16.71 -3.42
CA ALA A 43 3.84 17.06 -4.49
C ALA A 43 2.40 17.30 -4.02
N ARG A 44 1.95 16.69 -2.93
CA ARG A 44 0.54 16.73 -2.52
C ARG A 44 0.32 17.47 -1.20
N ALA A 45 0.94 17.05 -0.11
CA ALA A 45 0.71 17.63 1.22
C ALA A 45 0.90 19.16 1.29
N PRO A 46 1.90 19.78 0.60
CA PRO A 46 2.07 21.25 0.65
C PRO A 46 0.92 22.03 -0.01
N LEU A 47 0.14 21.40 -0.89
CA LEU A 47 -0.99 22.02 -1.57
C LEU A 47 -2.26 22.00 -0.73
N MET A 48 -2.32 21.17 0.30
CA MET A 48 -3.51 20.92 1.10
C MET A 48 -3.56 21.84 2.32
N VAL A 49 -4.65 22.60 2.43
CA VAL A 49 -4.92 23.47 3.60
C VAL A 49 -6.10 22.91 4.37
N ARG A 50 -5.83 22.37 5.56
CA ARG A 50 -6.87 21.80 6.43
C ARG A 50 -7.93 22.85 6.74
N GLY A 51 -9.21 22.47 6.57
CA GLY A 51 -10.34 23.36 6.84
C GLY A 51 -10.58 24.46 5.80
N ASN A 52 -9.73 24.62 4.78
CA ASN A 52 -9.88 25.65 3.75
C ASN A 52 -9.89 25.07 2.33
N ALA A 53 -11.09 24.71 1.84
CA ALA A 53 -11.28 24.15 0.51
C ALA A 53 -10.90 25.14 -0.60
N ALA A 54 -11.20 26.42 -0.41
CA ALA A 54 -10.90 27.46 -1.40
C ALA A 54 -9.38 27.61 -1.58
N GLN A 55 -8.63 27.69 -0.49
CA GLN A 55 -7.16 27.82 -0.58
C GLN A 55 -6.53 26.55 -1.16
N THR A 56 -7.02 25.37 -0.80
CA THR A 56 -6.56 24.11 -1.42
C THR A 56 -6.78 24.10 -2.92
N ALA A 57 -7.96 24.49 -3.40
CA ALA A 57 -8.26 24.58 -4.83
C ALA A 57 -7.35 25.57 -5.56
N ILE A 58 -7.10 26.75 -4.96
CA ILE A 58 -6.18 27.76 -5.50
C ILE A 58 -4.75 27.21 -5.59
N ASN A 59 -4.26 26.55 -4.55
CA ASN A 59 -2.93 25.98 -4.52
C ASN A 59 -2.76 24.89 -5.60
N ILE A 60 -3.74 24.00 -5.77
CA ILE A 60 -3.73 22.96 -6.80
C ILE A 60 -3.73 23.60 -8.20
N ALA A 61 -4.60 24.58 -8.44
CA ALA A 61 -4.66 25.29 -9.72
C ALA A 61 -3.32 25.99 -10.05
N ALA A 62 -2.71 26.65 -9.07
CA ALA A 62 -1.41 27.30 -9.24
C ALA A 62 -0.25 26.33 -9.46
N ASN A 63 -0.36 25.08 -8.98
CA ASN A 63 0.68 24.06 -9.03
C ASN A 63 0.19 22.77 -9.73
N GLU A 64 -0.64 22.92 -10.76
CA GLU A 64 -1.30 21.81 -11.48
C GLU A 64 -0.30 20.74 -11.93
N ARG A 65 0.83 21.14 -12.50
CA ARG A 65 1.86 20.19 -12.97
C ARG A 65 2.44 19.37 -11.82
N LEU A 66 2.71 20.00 -10.69
CA LEU A 66 3.24 19.32 -9.51
C LEU A 66 2.25 18.28 -8.96
N PHE A 67 0.97 18.65 -8.86
CA PHE A 67 -0.08 17.76 -8.42
C PHE A 67 -0.24 16.56 -9.37
N ARG A 68 -0.23 16.79 -10.70
CA ARG A 68 -0.26 15.73 -11.72
C ARG A 68 0.93 14.78 -11.60
N ILE A 69 2.13 15.30 -11.38
CA ILE A 69 3.34 14.48 -11.17
C ILE A 69 3.15 13.59 -9.94
N GLY A 70 2.67 14.13 -8.82
CA GLY A 70 2.38 13.35 -7.62
C GLY A 70 1.40 12.21 -7.88
N SER A 71 0.28 12.49 -8.56
CA SER A 71 -0.73 11.48 -8.91
C SER A 71 -0.19 10.39 -9.86
N VAL A 72 0.65 10.76 -10.84
CA VAL A 72 1.28 9.78 -11.75
C VAL A 72 2.30 8.91 -10.99
N ILE A 73 3.08 9.49 -10.07
CA ILE A 73 4.01 8.73 -9.24
C ILE A 73 3.24 7.72 -8.36
N HIS A 74 2.13 8.12 -7.74
CA HIS A 74 1.28 7.19 -6.99
C HIS A 74 0.76 6.06 -7.87
N LEU A 75 0.27 6.37 -9.08
CA LEU A 75 -0.22 5.35 -10.01
C LEU A 75 0.88 4.33 -10.36
N LEU A 76 2.11 4.80 -10.64
CA LEU A 76 3.25 3.91 -10.91
C LEU A 76 3.63 3.09 -9.67
N THR A 77 3.52 3.67 -8.47
CA THR A 77 3.74 2.94 -7.21
C THR A 77 2.75 1.80 -7.06
N PHE A 78 1.45 2.05 -7.25
CA PHE A 78 0.42 0.99 -7.15
C PHE A 78 0.57 -0.07 -8.23
N ALA A 79 1.01 0.30 -9.44
CA ALA A 79 1.36 -0.69 -10.47
C ALA A 79 2.55 -1.56 -10.05
N SER A 80 3.56 -0.98 -9.38
CA SER A 80 4.70 -1.73 -8.85
C SER A 80 4.31 -2.66 -7.70
N ASP A 81 3.32 -2.28 -6.87
CA ASP A 81 2.80 -3.11 -5.80
C ASP A 81 2.12 -4.39 -6.32
N ALA A 82 1.56 -4.37 -7.53
CA ALA A 82 1.10 -5.60 -8.19
C ALA A 82 2.25 -6.56 -8.50
N VAL A 83 3.40 -6.03 -8.93
CA VAL A 83 4.63 -6.83 -9.12
C VAL A 83 5.11 -7.39 -7.79
N LEU A 84 5.06 -6.59 -6.73
CA LEU A 84 5.38 -7.02 -5.37
C LEU A 84 4.50 -8.19 -4.91
N ALA A 85 3.18 -8.10 -5.13
CA ALA A 85 2.25 -9.16 -4.76
C ALA A 85 2.59 -10.50 -5.44
N VAL A 86 2.92 -10.46 -6.74
CA VAL A 86 3.36 -11.64 -7.51
C VAL A 86 4.70 -12.16 -6.98
N ALA A 87 5.67 -11.29 -6.73
CA ALA A 87 6.97 -11.67 -6.21
C ALA A 87 6.87 -12.37 -4.84
N LEU A 88 6.07 -11.81 -3.92
CA LEU A 88 5.83 -12.42 -2.61
C LEU A 88 5.10 -13.76 -2.72
N TYR A 89 4.15 -13.89 -3.65
CA TYR A 89 3.51 -15.16 -3.94
C TYR A 89 4.51 -16.22 -4.39
N VAL A 90 5.40 -15.90 -5.33
CA VAL A 90 6.43 -16.84 -5.84
C VAL A 90 7.35 -17.29 -4.69
N VAL A 91 7.76 -16.39 -3.82
CA VAL A 91 8.62 -16.71 -2.67
C VAL A 91 7.92 -17.61 -1.67
N LEU A 92 6.64 -17.36 -1.39
CA LEU A 92 5.92 -17.99 -0.27
C LEU A 92 4.98 -19.13 -0.67
N ARG A 93 4.73 -19.35 -1.97
CA ARG A 93 3.90 -20.47 -2.47
C ARG A 93 4.37 -21.86 -1.99
N PRO A 94 5.70 -22.15 -1.80
CA PRO A 94 6.11 -23.45 -1.30
C PRO A 94 5.78 -23.68 0.17
N VAL A 95 5.56 -22.61 0.95
CA VAL A 95 5.17 -22.69 2.36
C VAL A 95 3.71 -23.09 2.52
N ASN A 96 2.84 -22.36 1.81
CA ASN A 96 1.41 -22.69 1.66
C ASN A 96 0.85 -21.93 0.44
N ARG A 97 0.59 -22.68 -0.64
CA ARG A 97 0.14 -22.13 -1.91
C ARG A 97 -1.18 -21.35 -1.80
N ASN A 98 -2.15 -21.91 -1.06
CA ASN A 98 -3.48 -21.29 -0.96
C ASN A 98 -3.47 -20.00 -0.16
N LEU A 99 -2.74 -19.97 0.97
CA LEU A 99 -2.59 -18.76 1.77
C LEU A 99 -1.76 -17.69 1.04
N ALA A 100 -0.69 -18.09 0.34
CA ALA A 100 0.09 -17.16 -0.47
C ALA A 100 -0.74 -16.56 -1.61
N LEU A 101 -1.60 -17.36 -2.25
CA LEU A 101 -2.52 -16.88 -3.28
C LEU A 101 -3.56 -15.92 -2.70
N LEU A 102 -4.17 -16.26 -1.56
CA LEU A 102 -5.14 -15.38 -0.90
C LEU A 102 -4.52 -14.02 -0.56
N ALA A 103 -3.30 -14.03 0.00
CA ALA A 103 -2.58 -12.80 0.33
C ALA A 103 -2.27 -11.96 -0.93
N ALA A 104 -1.83 -12.61 -2.01
CA ALA A 104 -1.59 -11.94 -3.29
C ALA A 104 -2.85 -11.34 -3.88
N VAL A 105 -3.98 -12.05 -3.84
CA VAL A 105 -5.29 -11.55 -4.31
C VAL A 105 -5.71 -10.31 -3.51
N TRP A 106 -5.59 -10.30 -2.19
CA TRP A 106 -5.91 -9.12 -1.38
C TRP A 106 -5.00 -7.93 -1.70
N ARG A 107 -3.70 -8.17 -1.93
CA ARG A 107 -2.78 -7.11 -2.39
C ARG A 107 -3.15 -6.58 -3.77
N LEU A 108 -3.60 -7.45 -4.70
CA LEU A 108 -4.06 -7.01 -6.02
C LEU A 108 -5.38 -6.21 -5.93
N VAL A 109 -6.29 -6.59 -5.02
CA VAL A 109 -7.50 -5.81 -4.74
C VAL A 109 -7.14 -4.42 -4.21
N ASP A 110 -6.21 -4.32 -3.26
CA ASP A 110 -5.66 -3.07 -2.76
C ASP A 110 -5.12 -2.19 -3.91
N CYS A 111 -4.17 -2.70 -4.69
CA CYS A 111 -3.57 -1.98 -5.83
C CYS A 111 -4.64 -1.50 -6.84
N SER A 112 -5.66 -2.33 -7.10
CA SER A 112 -6.74 -2.00 -8.02
C SER A 112 -7.60 -0.86 -7.48
N ILE A 113 -7.98 -0.92 -6.21
CA ILE A 113 -8.76 0.13 -5.54
C ILE A 113 -7.97 1.44 -5.57
N LEU A 114 -6.69 1.43 -5.17
CA LEU A 114 -5.85 2.62 -5.12
C LEU A 114 -5.61 3.22 -6.52
N SER A 115 -5.43 2.38 -7.55
CA SER A 115 -5.27 2.85 -8.92
C SER A 115 -6.53 3.54 -9.44
N VAL A 116 -7.71 2.96 -9.21
CA VAL A 116 -8.99 3.56 -9.60
C VAL A 116 -9.26 4.83 -8.79
N ASN A 117 -8.85 4.84 -7.52
CA ASN A 117 -9.02 5.98 -6.63
C ASN A 117 -8.29 7.24 -7.14
N MET A 118 -7.23 7.10 -7.94
CA MET A 118 -6.55 8.23 -8.59
C MET A 118 -7.43 9.01 -9.58
N LEU A 119 -8.58 8.46 -10.00
CA LEU A 119 -9.55 9.22 -10.80
C LEU A 119 -10.06 10.45 -10.05
N ASN A 120 -10.16 10.40 -8.72
CA ASN A 120 -10.57 11.56 -7.93
C ASN A 120 -9.60 12.74 -8.08
N ASP A 121 -8.29 12.50 -8.15
CA ASP A 121 -7.29 13.54 -8.42
C ASP A 121 -7.53 14.23 -9.76
N PHE A 122 -7.76 13.44 -10.81
CA PHE A 122 -8.03 13.99 -12.14
C PHE A 122 -9.37 14.74 -12.21
N ILE A 123 -10.37 14.34 -11.42
CA ILE A 123 -11.62 15.09 -11.27
C ILE A 123 -11.34 16.42 -10.57
N VAL A 124 -10.59 16.42 -9.46
CA VAL A 124 -10.18 17.66 -8.76
C VAL A 124 -9.48 18.61 -9.73
N LEU A 125 -8.51 18.12 -10.49
CA LEU A 125 -7.81 18.92 -11.50
C LEU A 125 -8.75 19.54 -12.53
N ARG A 126 -9.74 18.79 -13.02
CA ARG A 126 -10.73 19.33 -13.95
C ARG A 126 -11.60 20.42 -13.32
N LEU A 127 -12.00 20.25 -12.06
CA LEU A 127 -12.83 21.21 -11.34
C LEU A 127 -12.10 22.55 -11.10
N VAL A 128 -10.76 22.50 -10.90
CA VAL A 128 -9.97 23.72 -10.65
C VAL A 128 -9.39 24.35 -11.93
N SER A 129 -9.40 23.65 -13.08
CA SER A 129 -8.79 24.12 -14.33
C SER A 129 -9.62 25.13 -15.12
N GLY A 130 -10.84 25.44 -14.68
CA GLY A 130 -11.69 26.45 -15.31
C GLY A 130 -12.19 26.11 -16.73
N THR A 131 -12.39 24.84 -17.04
CA THR A 131 -12.91 24.38 -18.34
C THR A 131 -14.28 24.94 -18.66
N ASP A 132 -14.55 25.27 -19.93
CA ASP A 132 -15.74 26.02 -20.39
C ASP A 132 -17.07 25.38 -19.95
N TYR A 133 -17.19 24.05 -19.96
CA TYR A 133 -18.42 23.36 -19.58
C TYR A 133 -18.72 23.45 -18.07
N LEU A 134 -17.75 23.85 -17.25
CA LEU A 134 -17.93 24.06 -15.81
C LEU A 134 -18.39 25.47 -15.45
N ARG A 135 -18.49 26.40 -16.43
CA ARG A 135 -18.97 27.77 -16.20
C ARG A 135 -20.41 27.87 -15.75
N VAL A 136 -21.19 26.79 -15.82
CA VAL A 136 -22.54 26.69 -15.24
C VAL A 136 -22.55 26.67 -13.71
N PHE A 137 -21.41 26.33 -13.09
CA PHE A 137 -21.24 26.34 -11.64
C PHE A 137 -20.53 27.61 -11.18
N ASP A 138 -20.92 28.14 -10.04
CA ASP A 138 -20.15 29.22 -9.42
C ASP A 138 -18.83 28.70 -8.81
N THR A 139 -17.89 29.61 -8.53
CA THR A 139 -16.58 29.27 -8.00
C THR A 139 -16.66 28.52 -6.66
N LYS A 140 -17.61 28.88 -5.77
CA LYS A 140 -17.78 28.23 -4.47
C LYS A 140 -18.27 26.79 -4.62
N GLN A 141 -19.17 26.55 -5.60
CA GLN A 141 -19.64 25.20 -5.90
C GLN A 141 -18.53 24.33 -6.42
N LEU A 142 -17.70 24.82 -7.34
CA LEU A 142 -16.53 24.08 -7.85
C LEU A 142 -15.51 23.76 -6.74
N GLN A 143 -15.25 24.71 -5.83
CA GLN A 143 -14.36 24.48 -4.68
C GLN A 143 -14.92 23.44 -3.72
N ALA A 144 -16.24 23.46 -3.47
CA ALA A 144 -16.90 22.46 -2.62
C ALA A 144 -16.84 21.07 -3.25
N LEU A 145 -17.06 20.95 -4.56
CA LEU A 145 -16.95 19.70 -5.31
C LEU A 145 -15.50 19.19 -5.30
N ALA A 146 -14.50 20.04 -5.53
CA ALA A 146 -13.10 19.64 -5.45
C ALA A 146 -12.75 19.10 -4.06
N ARG A 147 -13.25 19.73 -2.99
CA ARG A 147 -13.07 19.23 -1.63
C ARG A 147 -13.76 17.90 -1.40
N LEU A 148 -14.96 17.69 -1.95
CA LEU A 148 -15.69 16.43 -1.86
C LEU A 148 -14.88 15.29 -2.49
N PHE A 149 -14.41 15.45 -3.73
CA PHE A 149 -13.64 14.41 -4.41
C PHE A 149 -12.31 14.12 -3.74
N TYR A 150 -11.64 15.12 -3.20
CA TYR A 150 -10.44 14.93 -2.37
C TYR A 150 -10.75 14.13 -1.08
N SER A 151 -11.90 14.37 -0.46
CA SER A 151 -12.34 13.60 0.71
C SER A 151 -12.72 12.14 0.35
N VAL A 152 -13.32 11.93 -0.83
CA VAL A 152 -13.60 10.58 -1.37
C VAL A 152 -12.30 9.83 -1.63
N GLU A 153 -11.29 10.50 -2.16
CA GLU A 153 -9.95 9.91 -2.36
C GLU A 153 -9.36 9.40 -1.04
N ALA A 154 -9.42 10.19 0.03
CA ALA A 154 -8.95 9.76 1.35
C ALA A 154 -9.68 8.50 1.86
N SER A 155 -11.00 8.40 1.62
CA SER A 155 -11.77 7.21 1.94
C SER A 155 -11.38 6.01 1.09
N GLY A 156 -11.08 6.22 -0.20
CA GLY A 156 -10.60 5.19 -1.10
C GLY A 156 -9.26 4.60 -0.64
N PHE A 157 -8.33 5.43 -0.16
CA PHE A 157 -7.09 4.97 0.48
C PHE A 157 -7.37 4.09 1.69
N GLN A 158 -8.27 4.49 2.57
CA GLN A 158 -8.65 3.69 3.74
C GLN A 158 -9.20 2.32 3.33
N ILE A 159 -10.06 2.25 2.32
CA ILE A 159 -10.59 0.97 1.83
C ILE A 159 -9.46 0.08 1.31
N GLY A 160 -8.53 0.62 0.51
CA GLY A 160 -7.35 -0.10 0.04
C GLY A 160 -6.51 -0.64 1.19
N PHE A 161 -6.21 0.19 2.19
CA PHE A 161 -5.38 -0.18 3.34
C PHE A 161 -5.94 -1.32 4.20
N VAL A 162 -7.25 -1.54 4.21
CA VAL A 162 -7.82 -2.75 4.81
C VAL A 162 -7.30 -3.99 4.09
N PHE A 163 -7.37 -4.02 2.75
CA PHE A 163 -6.89 -5.15 1.96
C PHE A 163 -5.36 -5.28 2.00
N LEU A 164 -4.63 -4.16 2.01
CA LEU A 164 -3.18 -4.12 2.27
C LEU A 164 -2.83 -4.82 3.58
N GLY A 165 -3.50 -4.43 4.68
CA GLY A 165 -3.27 -5.00 6.00
C GLY A 165 -3.61 -6.49 6.08
N LEU A 166 -4.75 -6.92 5.49
CA LEU A 166 -5.13 -8.34 5.44
C LEU A 166 -4.12 -9.16 4.65
N GLY A 167 -3.75 -8.73 3.45
CA GLY A 167 -2.78 -9.42 2.60
C GLY A 167 -1.40 -9.52 3.25
N SER A 168 -0.91 -8.40 3.81
CA SER A 168 0.38 -8.35 4.48
C SER A 168 0.41 -9.17 5.77
N THR A 169 -0.73 -9.28 6.50
CA THR A 169 -0.84 -10.17 7.67
C THR A 169 -0.63 -11.63 7.27
N VAL A 170 -1.29 -12.09 6.21
CA VAL A 170 -1.15 -13.48 5.76
C VAL A 170 0.27 -13.75 5.23
N PHE A 171 0.85 -12.84 4.46
CA PHE A 171 2.26 -12.95 4.06
C PHE A 171 3.19 -13.01 5.27
N SER A 172 2.97 -12.17 6.28
CA SER A 172 3.80 -12.14 7.50
C SER A 172 3.68 -13.44 8.30
N VAL A 173 2.50 -14.06 8.36
CA VAL A 173 2.32 -15.40 8.94
C VAL A 173 3.10 -16.45 8.15
N LEU A 174 3.13 -16.37 6.83
CA LEU A 174 3.91 -17.29 5.99
C LEU A 174 5.42 -17.06 6.16
N TRP A 175 5.88 -15.82 6.29
CA TRP A 175 7.26 -15.50 6.67
C TRP A 175 7.64 -16.10 8.01
N LEU A 176 6.76 -16.03 9.02
CA LEU A 176 7.00 -16.60 10.33
C LEU A 176 7.08 -18.13 10.29
N LYS A 177 6.20 -18.78 9.51
CA LYS A 177 6.17 -20.24 9.33
C LYS A 177 7.40 -20.76 8.57
N SER A 178 7.79 -20.09 7.50
CA SER A 178 8.93 -20.49 6.66
C SER A 178 10.29 -20.27 7.34
N ARG A 179 10.37 -19.31 8.23
CA ARG A 179 11.64 -18.81 8.80
C ARG A 179 12.63 -18.32 7.75
N TYR A 180 12.18 -17.93 6.57
CA TYR A 180 13.01 -17.38 5.51
C TYR A 180 13.61 -16.01 5.89
N ILE A 181 12.96 -15.31 6.83
CA ILE A 181 13.43 -14.09 7.46
C ILE A 181 13.44 -14.24 8.98
N PRO A 182 14.08 -13.34 9.75
CA PRO A 182 14.07 -13.38 11.21
C PRO A 182 12.64 -13.38 11.78
N ARG A 183 12.43 -14.22 12.78
CA ARG A 183 11.12 -14.32 13.46
C ARG A 183 10.63 -12.97 14.02
N ALA A 184 11.56 -12.14 14.52
CA ALA A 184 11.25 -10.81 15.04
C ALA A 184 10.68 -9.91 13.94
N LEU A 185 11.28 -9.92 12.73
CA LEU A 185 10.79 -9.13 11.59
C LEU A 185 9.43 -9.65 11.11
N ALA A 186 9.24 -10.96 11.01
CA ALA A 186 7.95 -11.55 10.64
C ALA A 186 6.86 -11.26 11.69
N GLY A 187 7.18 -11.36 12.98
CA GLY A 187 6.27 -11.01 14.08
C GLY A 187 5.89 -9.53 14.07
N TRP A 188 6.87 -8.64 13.84
CA TRP A 188 6.61 -7.22 13.64
C TRP A 188 5.67 -6.97 12.46
N GLY A 189 5.85 -7.71 11.34
CA GLY A 189 4.98 -7.63 10.19
C GLY A 189 3.53 -8.02 10.49
N ILE A 190 3.31 -9.08 11.28
CA ILE A 190 1.95 -9.46 11.73
C ILE A 190 1.32 -8.33 12.55
N PHE A 191 2.05 -7.82 13.53
CA PHE A 191 1.59 -6.71 14.37
C PHE A 191 1.25 -5.46 13.55
N ALA A 192 2.17 -5.01 12.72
CA ALA A 192 2.03 -3.80 11.91
C ALA A 192 0.85 -3.89 10.94
N SER A 193 0.70 -5.04 10.27
CA SER A 193 -0.39 -5.27 9.31
C SER A 193 -1.75 -5.36 9.97
N LEU A 194 -1.84 -5.99 11.15
CA LEU A 194 -3.08 -6.04 11.93
C LEU A 194 -3.46 -4.66 12.48
N VAL A 195 -2.49 -3.90 12.98
CA VAL A 195 -2.74 -2.51 13.41
C VAL A 195 -3.27 -1.70 12.25
N LEU A 196 -2.65 -1.78 11.07
CA LEU A 196 -3.12 -1.07 9.88
C LEU A 196 -4.57 -1.45 9.54
N ALA A 197 -4.89 -2.74 9.41
CA ALA A 197 -6.23 -3.19 9.04
C ALA A 197 -7.29 -2.81 10.07
N ILE A 198 -7.03 -3.07 11.36
CA ILE A 198 -8.01 -2.84 12.43
C ILE A 198 -8.24 -1.35 12.63
N VAL A 199 -7.17 -0.55 12.74
CA VAL A 199 -7.33 0.90 12.96
C VAL A 199 -8.01 1.55 11.77
N THR A 200 -7.70 1.13 10.53
CA THR A 200 -8.39 1.65 9.34
C THR A 200 -9.87 1.30 9.35
N LEU A 201 -10.25 0.06 9.70
CA LEU A 201 -11.67 -0.30 9.85
C LEU A 201 -12.37 0.52 10.93
N VAL A 202 -11.70 0.79 12.05
CA VAL A 202 -12.23 1.63 13.11
C VAL A 202 -12.44 3.08 12.63
N ILE A 203 -11.49 3.64 11.88
CA ILE A 203 -11.59 4.98 11.31
C ILE A 203 -12.74 5.08 10.29
N LEU A 204 -12.97 4.04 9.48
CA LEU A 204 -14.10 4.00 8.54
C LEU A 204 -15.45 4.05 9.24
N VAL A 205 -15.55 3.47 10.45
CA VAL A 205 -16.78 3.49 11.27
C VAL A 205 -16.87 4.77 12.12
N PHE A 206 -15.73 5.25 12.62
CA PHE A 206 -15.62 6.40 13.53
C PHE A 206 -14.63 7.43 12.97
N PRO A 207 -15.00 8.25 11.96
CA PRO A 207 -14.08 9.15 11.26
C PRO A 207 -13.36 10.15 12.16
N THR A 208 -13.97 10.56 13.27
CA THR A 208 -13.38 11.49 14.24
C THR A 208 -12.10 10.94 14.90
N LEU A 209 -11.96 9.63 15.00
CA LEU A 209 -10.72 9.00 15.47
C LEU A 209 -9.59 9.16 14.47
N GLY A 210 -9.90 9.22 13.18
CA GLY A 210 -8.92 9.49 12.14
C GLY A 210 -8.22 10.85 12.30
N ASP A 211 -8.98 11.87 12.70
CA ASP A 211 -8.43 13.20 12.98
C ASP A 211 -7.49 13.20 14.19
N ALA A 212 -7.79 12.40 15.21
CA ALA A 212 -7.00 12.30 16.43
C ALA A 212 -5.72 11.47 16.23
N VAL A 213 -5.79 10.36 15.47
CA VAL A 213 -4.68 9.43 15.25
C VAL A 213 -3.77 9.91 14.12
N GLY A 214 -4.33 10.62 13.12
CA GLY A 214 -3.61 11.05 11.92
C GLY A 214 -3.00 9.88 11.17
N LEU A 215 -1.76 10.04 10.68
CA LEU A 215 -1.02 9.00 9.95
C LEU A 215 -0.14 8.12 10.85
N THR A 216 -0.13 8.34 12.17
CA THR A 216 0.80 7.67 13.08
C THR A 216 0.58 6.15 13.16
N TYR A 217 -0.65 5.69 12.95
CA TYR A 217 -0.98 4.25 12.92
C TYR A 217 -0.36 3.50 11.74
N MET A 218 0.10 4.21 10.72
CA MET A 218 0.79 3.64 9.55
C MET A 218 2.29 3.44 9.81
N ALA A 219 2.86 4.12 10.82
CA ALA A 219 4.30 4.06 11.10
C ALA A 219 4.82 2.62 11.33
N PRO A 220 4.14 1.73 12.08
CA PRO A 220 4.59 0.34 12.23
C PRO A 220 4.73 -0.38 10.89
N MET A 221 3.79 -0.15 9.96
CA MET A 221 3.81 -0.76 8.62
C MET A 221 4.95 -0.20 7.78
N PHE A 222 5.19 1.10 7.81
CA PHE A 222 6.32 1.74 7.15
C PHE A 222 7.66 1.09 7.57
N PHE A 223 7.92 0.98 8.88
CA PHE A 223 9.15 0.35 9.37
C PHE A 223 9.24 -1.13 9.00
N TYR A 224 8.12 -1.85 8.95
CA TYR A 224 8.09 -3.23 8.48
C TYR A 224 8.49 -3.35 7.02
N GLU A 225 7.86 -2.59 6.13
CA GLU A 225 8.10 -2.69 4.69
C GLU A 225 9.53 -2.27 4.31
N VAL A 226 10.04 -1.18 4.91
CA VAL A 226 11.44 -0.76 4.74
C VAL A 226 12.40 -1.82 5.27
N GLY A 227 12.14 -2.34 6.48
CA GLY A 227 12.97 -3.37 7.09
C GLY A 227 12.98 -4.67 6.30
N LEU A 228 11.81 -5.11 5.80
CA LEU A 228 11.69 -6.29 4.96
C LEU A 228 12.37 -6.08 3.60
N GLY A 229 12.17 -4.94 2.96
CA GLY A 229 12.83 -4.59 1.71
C GLY A 229 14.35 -4.64 1.83
N LEU A 230 14.91 -3.99 2.83
CA LEU A 230 16.36 -4.02 3.12
C LEU A 230 16.84 -5.44 3.42
N TRP A 231 16.09 -6.21 4.22
CA TRP A 231 16.46 -7.58 4.52
C TRP A 231 16.52 -8.44 3.25
N LEU A 232 15.49 -8.37 2.40
CA LEU A 232 15.43 -9.16 1.17
C LEU A 232 16.56 -8.81 0.19
N LEU A 233 17.00 -7.56 0.13
CA LEU A 233 18.11 -7.13 -0.73
C LEU A 233 19.48 -7.55 -0.17
N ILE A 234 19.71 -7.39 1.14
CA ILE A 234 21.04 -7.57 1.73
C ILE A 234 21.27 -9.03 2.11
N LYS A 235 20.26 -9.72 2.64
CA LYS A 235 20.37 -11.09 3.18
C LYS A 235 19.63 -12.11 2.35
N GLY A 236 18.64 -11.70 1.56
CA GLY A 236 17.77 -12.59 0.80
C GLY A 236 16.91 -13.49 1.70
N VAL A 237 16.37 -14.55 1.08
CA VAL A 237 15.65 -15.61 1.78
C VAL A 237 16.64 -16.72 2.15
N ARG A 238 16.49 -17.28 3.37
CA ARG A 238 17.38 -18.32 3.91
C ARG A 238 16.58 -19.55 4.33
N ILE A 239 17.17 -20.73 4.13
CA ILE A 239 16.63 -21.95 4.72
C ILE A 239 17.03 -21.97 6.19
N PRO A 240 16.10 -22.27 7.12
CA PRO A 240 16.45 -22.44 8.51
C PRO A 240 17.40 -23.65 8.63
N VAL A 241 18.60 -23.43 9.18
CA VAL A 241 19.46 -24.54 9.62
C VAL A 241 18.71 -25.21 10.77
N VAL A 242 18.31 -26.47 10.57
CA VAL A 242 17.75 -27.31 11.64
C VAL A 242 18.92 -27.68 12.52
N THR A 243 19.08 -26.95 13.64
CA THR A 243 19.95 -27.35 14.74
C THR A 243 19.15 -28.20 15.72
#